data_661840b049e520e647a4e08d1d1e6953
#
_entry.id   661840b049e520e647a4e08d1d1e6953
#
_cell.length_a   1.000
_cell.length_b   1.000
_cell.length_c   1.000
_cell.angle_alpha   90.00
_cell.angle_beta   90.00
_cell.angle_gamma   90.00
#
_symmetry.space_group_name_H-M   'P 1'
#
loop_
_entity.id
_entity.type
_entity.pdbx_description
1 polymer ?
#
loop_
_entity_poly.entity_id
_entity_poly.type
_entity_poly.pdbx_seq_one_letter_code
_entity_poly.pdbx_strand_id
1 'polypeptide(L)'
;MLLKVFIVDDEIAPREGIRSASLWDDQNFTLVGEAPDGEIALPMIADEKPDVVVTDIRMPFMDGLALSRAIKRSMPWIHIVILSGYSDFGYARQAISLGVEEYLLKPVTTSPGW
;
A
#
# COMPACT_ATOMS: atom_id res chain seq x y z
N MET A 1 -8.71 0.42 18.97
CA MET A 1 -9.05 1.14 17.73
C MET A 1 -8.49 0.39 16.56
N LEU A 2 -9.35 0.07 15.60
CA LEU A 2 -8.91 -0.66 14.41
C LEU A 2 -8.41 0.31 13.35
N LEU A 3 -7.21 0.09 12.85
CA LEU A 3 -6.68 0.80 11.71
C LEU A 3 -7.17 0.13 10.43
N LYS A 4 -7.78 0.90 9.56
CA LYS A 4 -8.29 0.41 8.29
C LYS A 4 -7.19 0.45 7.25
N VAL A 5 -6.96 -0.67 6.57
CA VAL A 5 -5.88 -0.83 5.59
C VAL A 5 -6.46 -1.14 4.23
N PHE A 6 -5.93 -0.49 3.21
CA PHE A 6 -6.28 -0.71 1.80
C PHE A 6 -5.03 -1.16 1.04
N ILE A 7 -5.16 -2.20 0.21
CA ILE A 7 -4.04 -2.78 -0.53
C ILE A 7 -4.17 -2.48 -2.02
N VAL A 8 -3.07 -2.01 -2.63
CA VAL A 8 -3.02 -1.77 -4.08
C VAL A 8 -1.84 -2.51 -4.67
N ASP A 9 -2.10 -3.48 -5.55
CA ASP A 9 -1.07 -4.27 -6.20
C ASP A 9 -1.66 -4.90 -7.47
N ASP A 10 -0.97 -4.79 -8.60
CA ASP A 10 -1.46 -5.32 -9.86
C ASP A 10 -1.29 -6.84 -10.00
N GLU A 11 -0.52 -7.45 -9.11
CA GLU A 11 -0.32 -8.89 -9.12
C GLU A 11 -1.24 -9.57 -8.11
N ILE A 12 -1.92 -10.62 -8.56
CA ILE A 12 -2.87 -11.35 -7.72
C ILE A 12 -2.18 -12.05 -6.57
N ALA A 13 -1.05 -12.73 -6.83
CA ALA A 13 -0.36 -13.52 -5.81
C ALA A 13 0.13 -12.66 -4.63
N PRO A 14 0.81 -11.53 -4.83
CA PRO A 14 1.18 -10.66 -3.72
C PRO A 14 -0.02 -10.11 -2.96
N ARG A 15 -1.11 -9.72 -3.65
CA ARG A 15 -2.32 -9.25 -2.96
C ARG A 15 -2.91 -10.32 -2.07
N GLU A 16 -2.99 -11.55 -2.56
CA GLU A 16 -3.51 -12.67 -1.76
C GLU A 16 -2.60 -12.97 -0.58
N GLY A 17 -1.28 -12.89 -0.78
CA GLY A 17 -0.32 -13.08 0.30
C GLY A 17 -0.50 -12.06 1.41
N ILE A 18 -0.66 -10.80 1.07
CA ILE A 18 -0.90 -9.75 2.05
C ILE A 18 -2.25 -9.94 2.71
N ARG A 19 -3.30 -10.23 1.93
CA ARG A 19 -4.64 -10.42 2.46
C ARG A 19 -4.72 -11.60 3.42
N SER A 20 -3.94 -12.65 3.16
CA SER A 20 -3.92 -13.87 3.98
C SER A 20 -2.94 -13.79 5.14
N ALA A 21 -2.18 -12.70 5.25
CA ALA A 21 -1.18 -12.56 6.28
C ALA A 21 -1.82 -12.52 7.67
N SER A 22 -1.15 -13.13 8.63
CA SER A 22 -1.70 -13.24 9.99
C SER A 22 -1.81 -11.91 10.72
N LEU A 23 -1.25 -10.84 10.18
CA LEU A 23 -1.39 -9.52 10.80
C LEU A 23 -2.85 -9.04 10.86
N TRP A 24 -3.74 -9.58 10.01
CA TRP A 24 -5.17 -9.27 10.06
C TRP A 24 -5.88 -9.95 11.23
N ASP A 25 -5.23 -10.94 11.84
CA ASP A 25 -5.72 -11.54 13.07
C ASP A 25 -5.44 -10.64 14.28
N ASP A 26 -4.55 -9.67 14.12
CA ASP A 26 -4.28 -8.67 15.15
C ASP A 26 -5.51 -7.75 15.26
N GLN A 27 -5.93 -7.51 16.48
CA GLN A 27 -7.11 -6.69 16.75
C GLN A 27 -6.91 -5.21 16.42
N ASN A 28 -5.71 -4.82 16.01
CA ASN A 28 -5.38 -3.43 15.68
C ASN A 28 -5.57 -3.07 14.21
N PHE A 29 -5.73 -4.06 13.33
CA PHE A 29 -5.82 -3.84 11.89
C PHE A 29 -7.02 -4.53 11.28
N THR A 30 -7.60 -3.91 10.24
CA THR A 30 -8.64 -4.54 9.44
C THR A 30 -8.44 -4.17 7.97
N LEU A 31 -8.58 -5.14 7.09
CA LEU A 31 -8.49 -4.93 5.65
C LEU A 31 -9.85 -4.46 5.13
N VAL A 32 -9.91 -3.26 4.55
CA VAL A 32 -11.19 -2.69 4.07
C VAL A 32 -11.34 -2.73 2.56
N GLY A 33 -10.28 -3.02 1.82
CA GLY A 33 -10.40 -3.14 0.37
C GLY A 33 -9.08 -3.38 -0.31
N GLU A 34 -9.15 -3.72 -1.59
CA GLU A 34 -7.98 -3.90 -2.44
C GLU A 34 -8.30 -3.51 -3.88
N ALA A 35 -7.27 -3.15 -4.64
CA ALA A 35 -7.41 -2.77 -6.03
C ALA A 35 -6.15 -3.15 -6.81
N PRO A 36 -6.28 -3.37 -8.14
CA PRO A 36 -5.13 -3.78 -8.96
C PRO A 36 -4.23 -2.64 -9.43
N ASP A 37 -4.66 -1.40 -9.34
CA ASP A 37 -3.86 -0.25 -9.75
C ASP A 37 -4.35 1.02 -9.05
N GLY A 38 -3.57 2.10 -9.18
CA GLY A 38 -3.87 3.36 -8.51
C GLY A 38 -5.10 4.06 -9.05
N GLU A 39 -5.39 3.88 -10.34
CA GLU A 39 -6.54 4.53 -10.96
C GLU A 39 -7.86 3.98 -10.42
N ILE A 40 -7.94 2.65 -10.26
CA ILE A 40 -9.10 2.01 -9.65
C ILE A 40 -9.13 2.27 -8.14
N ALA A 41 -7.96 2.26 -7.51
CA ALA A 41 -7.85 2.42 -6.06
C ALA A 41 -8.32 3.77 -5.56
N LEU A 42 -7.98 4.85 -6.27
CA LEU A 42 -8.17 6.20 -5.75
C LEU A 42 -9.62 6.52 -5.35
N PRO A 43 -10.64 6.26 -6.20
CA PRO A 43 -12.03 6.49 -5.78
C PRO A 43 -12.47 5.56 -4.64
N MET A 44 -11.97 4.33 -4.62
CA MET A 44 -12.28 3.39 -3.53
C MET A 44 -11.69 3.87 -2.20
N ILE A 45 -10.46 4.39 -2.24
CA ILE A 45 -9.80 4.93 -1.06
C ILE A 45 -10.57 6.15 -0.54
N ALA A 46 -11.05 7.00 -1.44
CA ALA A 46 -11.84 8.15 -1.05
C ALA A 46 -13.14 7.75 -0.35
N ASP A 47 -13.76 6.65 -0.78
CA ASP A 47 -14.98 6.13 -0.15
C ASP A 47 -14.72 5.43 1.18
N GLU A 48 -13.71 4.57 1.21
CA GLU A 48 -13.41 3.75 2.39
C GLU A 48 -12.72 4.54 3.49
N LYS A 49 -12.01 5.60 3.15
CA LYS A 49 -11.26 6.44 4.08
C LYS A 49 -10.35 5.60 4.99
N PRO A 50 -9.43 4.81 4.39
CA PRO A 50 -8.54 3.99 5.21
C PRO A 50 -7.55 4.85 5.98
N ASP A 51 -6.96 4.26 7.01
CA ASP A 51 -5.89 4.90 7.77
C ASP A 51 -4.53 4.66 7.14
N VAL A 52 -4.38 3.50 6.48
CA VAL A 52 -3.12 3.06 5.86
C VAL A 52 -3.41 2.53 4.46
N VAL A 53 -2.59 2.94 3.51
CA VAL A 53 -2.59 2.38 2.15
C VAL A 53 -1.26 1.68 1.93
N VAL A 54 -1.33 0.40 1.59
CA VAL A 54 -0.16 -0.41 1.23
C VAL A 54 -0.20 -0.57 -0.28
N THR A 55 0.78 -0.01 -0.99
CA THR A 55 0.77 -0.02 -2.44
C THR A 55 2.07 -0.53 -3.03
N ASP A 56 1.95 -1.28 -4.14
CA ASP A 56 3.09 -1.57 -5.00
C ASP A 56 3.54 -0.27 -5.67
N ILE A 57 4.77 -0.25 -6.18
CA ILE A 57 5.28 0.93 -6.86
C ILE A 57 5.00 0.88 -8.36
N ARG A 58 5.23 -0.26 -9.01
CA ARG A 58 5.01 -0.42 -10.45
C ARG A 58 3.68 -1.06 -10.72
N MET A 59 2.77 -0.28 -11.29
CA MET A 59 1.45 -0.74 -11.68
C MET A 59 1.04 -0.04 -12.98
N PRO A 60 0.18 -0.69 -13.79
CA PRO A 60 -0.31 -0.02 -15.00
C PRO A 60 -1.20 1.18 -14.64
N PHE A 61 -1.35 2.08 -15.58
CA PHE A 61 -2.20 3.28 -15.52
C PHE A 61 -1.72 4.30 -14.50
N MET A 62 -1.74 3.98 -13.24
CA MET A 62 -1.27 4.88 -12.19
C MET A 62 -0.38 4.09 -11.23
N ASP A 63 0.90 4.40 -11.19
CA ASP A 63 1.84 3.71 -10.32
C ASP A 63 1.74 4.16 -8.86
N GLY A 64 2.49 3.48 -7.98
CA GLY A 64 2.42 3.76 -6.55
C GLY A 64 2.89 5.15 -6.16
N LEU A 65 3.82 5.74 -6.91
CA LEU A 65 4.27 7.11 -6.64
C LEU A 65 3.21 8.12 -7.01
N ALA A 66 2.58 7.96 -8.18
CA ALA A 66 1.49 8.83 -8.61
C ALA A 66 0.30 8.72 -7.66
N LEU A 67 -0.02 7.50 -7.23
CA LEU A 67 -1.07 7.27 -6.26
C LEU A 67 -0.74 7.95 -4.93
N SER A 68 0.48 7.78 -4.44
CA SER A 68 0.94 8.40 -3.19
C SER A 68 0.85 9.91 -3.24
N ARG A 69 1.25 10.50 -4.38
CA ARG A 69 1.15 11.95 -4.59
C ARG A 69 -0.29 12.43 -4.52
N ALA A 70 -1.19 11.70 -5.19
CA ALA A 70 -2.61 12.05 -5.20
C ALA A 70 -3.22 11.95 -3.80
N ILE A 71 -2.88 10.88 -3.07
CA ILE A 71 -3.36 10.68 -1.70
C ILE A 71 -2.86 11.79 -0.79
N LYS A 72 -1.57 12.07 -0.82
CA LYS A 72 -0.99 13.11 0.07
C LYS A 72 -1.55 14.50 -0.22
N ARG A 73 -1.96 14.75 -1.46
CA ARG A 73 -2.55 16.04 -1.84
C ARG A 73 -3.96 16.21 -1.29
N SER A 74 -4.79 15.17 -1.35
CA SER A 74 -6.21 15.26 -0.99
C SER A 74 -6.55 14.64 0.36
N MET A 75 -5.76 13.67 0.81
CA MET A 75 -6.00 12.92 2.04
C MET A 75 -4.68 12.75 2.82
N PRO A 76 -4.06 13.85 3.27
CA PRO A 76 -2.71 13.81 3.83
C PRO A 76 -2.62 13.04 5.16
N TRP A 77 -3.74 12.75 5.79
CA TRP A 77 -3.75 11.98 7.04
C TRP A 77 -3.51 10.48 6.81
N ILE A 78 -3.62 9.99 5.57
CA ILE A 78 -3.42 8.58 5.29
C ILE A 78 -1.93 8.26 5.31
N HIS A 79 -1.56 7.21 6.04
CA HIS A 79 -0.20 6.68 6.06
C HIS A 79 0.00 5.78 4.86
N ILE A 80 1.10 5.96 4.15
CA ILE A 80 1.41 5.19 2.96
C ILE A 80 2.61 4.29 3.20
N VAL A 81 2.43 3.01 2.87
CA VAL A 81 3.51 2.02 2.90
C VAL A 81 3.69 1.52 1.47
N ILE A 82 4.91 1.63 0.96
CA ILE A 82 5.22 1.15 -0.38
C ILE A 82 5.94 -0.18 -0.32
N LEU A 83 5.49 -1.13 -1.13
CA LEU A 83 6.13 -2.41 -1.31
C LEU A 83 6.77 -2.46 -2.69
N SER A 84 8.02 -2.88 -2.77
CA SER A 84 8.75 -3.00 -4.03
C SER A 84 9.34 -4.39 -4.18
N GLY A 85 9.32 -4.92 -5.39
CA GLY A 85 9.92 -6.21 -5.69
C GLY A 85 11.43 -6.18 -5.76
N TYR A 86 12.01 -5.02 -5.99
CA TYR A 86 13.44 -4.84 -6.16
C TYR A 86 13.91 -3.54 -5.54
N SER A 87 15.23 -3.39 -5.44
CA SER A 87 15.86 -2.19 -4.92
C SER A 87 15.80 -1.06 -5.97
N ASP A 88 14.67 -0.44 -6.08
CA ASP A 88 14.48 0.73 -6.94
C ASP A 88 14.84 2.00 -6.16
N PHE A 89 16.13 2.28 -6.03
CA PHE A 89 16.58 3.42 -5.22
C PHE A 89 16.00 4.75 -5.66
N GLY A 90 15.81 4.95 -6.96
CA GLY A 90 15.20 6.16 -7.49
C GLY A 90 13.77 6.31 -7.00
N TYR A 91 13.01 5.24 -7.01
CA TYR A 91 11.63 5.25 -6.52
C TYR A 91 11.58 5.44 -5.00
N ALA A 92 12.50 4.80 -4.28
CA ALA A 92 12.56 4.95 -2.82
C ALA A 92 12.82 6.41 -2.43
N ARG A 93 13.73 7.09 -3.11
CA ARG A 93 14.00 8.51 -2.87
C ARG A 93 12.78 9.37 -3.11
N GLN A 94 12.08 9.14 -4.21
CA GLN A 94 10.87 9.88 -4.54
C GLN A 94 9.78 9.63 -3.51
N ALA A 95 9.62 8.38 -3.08
CA ALA A 95 8.64 8.03 -2.07
C ALA A 95 8.90 8.78 -0.75
N ILE A 96 10.15 8.79 -0.30
CA ILE A 96 10.53 9.49 0.92
C ILE A 96 10.24 10.98 0.80
N SER A 97 10.57 11.58 -0.35
CA SER A 97 10.32 13.01 -0.57
C SER A 97 8.83 13.35 -0.61
N LEU A 98 7.96 12.37 -0.91
CA LEU A 98 6.51 12.55 -0.90
C LEU A 98 5.89 12.37 0.49
N GLY A 99 6.68 11.98 1.47
CA GLY A 99 6.17 11.77 2.83
C GLY A 99 5.60 10.39 3.08
N VAL A 100 6.02 9.41 2.28
CA VAL A 100 5.64 8.02 2.51
C VAL A 100 6.27 7.53 3.82
N GLU A 101 5.50 6.87 4.66
CA GLU A 101 5.94 6.48 5.99
C GLU A 101 6.90 5.29 5.97
N GLU A 102 6.72 4.39 5.01
CA GLU A 102 7.52 3.17 4.98
C GLU A 102 7.74 2.71 3.54
N TYR A 103 8.90 2.12 3.27
CA TYR A 103 9.24 1.53 1.99
C TYR A 103 9.81 0.14 2.25
N LEU A 104 9.08 -0.90 1.86
CA LEU A 104 9.43 -2.28 2.17
C LEU A 104 9.69 -3.08 0.89
N LEU A 105 10.50 -4.12 1.01
CA LEU A 105 10.78 -5.03 -0.11
C LEU A 105 9.84 -6.24 -0.04
N LYS A 106 9.39 -6.68 -1.20
CA LYS A 106 8.63 -7.93 -1.33
C LYS A 106 9.57 -9.13 -1.25
N PRO A 107 9.10 -10.32 -0.86
CA PRO A 107 7.73 -10.57 -0.43
C PRO A 107 7.49 -10.17 1.01
N VAL A 108 6.23 -9.82 1.30
CA VAL A 108 5.80 -9.57 2.68
C VAL A 108 5.21 -10.86 3.20
N THR A 109 5.80 -11.40 4.26
CA THR A 109 5.32 -12.63 4.89
C THR A 109 5.24 -12.42 6.40
N THR A 110 4.51 -13.30 7.05
CA THR A 110 4.46 -13.32 8.51
C THR A 110 5.36 -14.39 9.09
N SER A 111 6.17 -15.03 8.25
CA SER A 111 7.12 -16.05 8.69
C SER A 111 8.21 -15.45 9.57
N PRO A 112 8.65 -16.17 10.64
CA PRO A 112 9.71 -15.67 11.52
C PRO A 112 11.02 -15.67 10.80
N GLY A 113 11.37 -15.44 9.84
CA GLY A 113 12.67 -15.44 9.17
C GLY A 113 12.92 -14.20 8.35
N TRP A 114 12.01 -13.28 8.39
CA TRP A 114 12.20 -12.10 7.55
C TRP A 114 12.44 -10.84 8.36
#